data_af45e94a4bb4499930806270ee199a2e
#
_entry.id   af45e94a4bb4499930806270ee199a2e
#
_cell.length_a   1.000
_cell.length_b   1.000
_cell.length_c   1.000
_cell.angle_alpha   90.00
_cell.angle_beta   90.00
_cell.angle_gamma   90.00
#
_symmetry.space_group_name_H-M   'P 1'
#
loop_
_entity.id
_entity.type
_entity.pdbx_description
1 polymer ?
#
loop_
_entity_poly.entity_id
_entity_poly.type
_entity_poly.pdbx_seq_one_letter_code
_entity_poly.pdbx_strand_id
1 'polypeptide(L)'
;ARLEQFAARHAERFDIFHPTAPFLQTGDVPLDGWKKPKRSTNLETKATKVESKSPGYLFPEIPTATNRIHYLHTNDHAHRLCASCCARGLVTIPAFAMSGGSGIRPSINTDPPVYIFPIGRSLFETLVCSIIAADFLPRTADPNRADRAAWTAEFTVQKGLEVSTVGYLESLTFPARRMRLFPRIGKTTCTNCGQATSVSVHSMLFEMGHWLTKGFGLWTDPFVAYRQPRGRSANNDTGPKPVRLEEGKALWREYSGLLLVEREGDLRPAVVQQVAKLVQREVLPDDQNLRFRCVGVRNPSGKATVYEWLDESLEAPPTLLTDPYAAELVDRALGWANAAHGIIESSFNSYF
;
A
#
# COMPACT_ATOMS: atom_id res chain seq x y z
N ALA A 1 -10.05 25.32 10.93
CA ALA A 1 -9.59 25.48 12.33
C ALA A 1 -8.84 24.25 12.86
N ARG A 2 -9.44 23.04 13.01
CA ARG A 2 -8.74 21.88 13.61
C ARG A 2 -7.60 21.35 12.74
N LEU A 3 -7.79 21.26 11.43
CA LEU A 3 -6.73 20.82 10.49
C LEU A 3 -5.57 21.82 10.45
N GLU A 4 -5.83 23.11 10.47
CA GLU A 4 -4.82 24.15 10.52
C GLU A 4 -4.02 24.09 11.82
N GLN A 5 -4.69 23.90 12.95
CA GLN A 5 -4.03 23.70 14.24
C GLN A 5 -3.16 22.44 14.27
N PHE A 6 -3.65 21.35 13.68
CA PHE A 6 -2.88 20.12 13.54
C PHE A 6 -1.64 20.33 12.66
N ALA A 7 -1.82 20.95 11.49
CA ALA A 7 -0.72 21.26 10.57
C ALA A 7 0.33 22.17 11.22
N ALA A 8 -0.10 23.22 11.92
CA ALA A 8 0.81 24.11 12.64
C ALA A 8 1.58 23.39 13.77
N ARG A 9 0.90 22.53 14.53
CA ARG A 9 1.53 21.74 15.60
C ARG A 9 2.63 20.79 15.10
N HIS A 10 2.46 20.26 13.89
CA HIS A 10 3.35 19.27 13.32
C HIS A 10 4.18 19.80 12.13
N ALA A 11 4.25 21.13 11.93
CA ALA A 11 4.86 21.74 10.76
C ALA A 11 6.30 21.26 10.52
N GLU A 12 7.12 21.19 11.57
CA GLU A 12 8.50 20.73 11.47
C GLU A 12 8.61 19.23 11.07
N ARG A 13 7.61 18.42 11.43
CA ARG A 13 7.59 16.98 11.13
C ARG A 13 7.16 16.67 9.70
N PHE A 14 6.68 17.66 8.94
CA PHE A 14 6.44 17.52 7.50
C PHE A 14 7.72 17.75 6.67
N ASP A 15 8.82 18.22 7.30
CA ASP A 15 10.10 18.35 6.62
C ASP A 15 10.72 16.97 6.40
N ILE A 16 10.86 16.58 5.12
CA ILE A 16 11.51 15.32 4.74
C ILE A 16 13.03 15.32 4.97
N PHE A 17 13.62 16.50 5.23
CA PHE A 17 15.05 16.65 5.51
C PHE A 17 15.33 17.12 6.95
N HIS A 18 14.32 17.06 7.82
CA HIS A 18 14.53 17.40 9.21
C HIS A 18 15.66 16.55 9.83
N PRO A 19 16.59 17.15 10.59
CA PRO A 19 17.77 16.43 11.08
C PRO A 19 17.44 15.22 11.95
N THR A 20 16.46 15.34 12.84
CA THR A 20 16.15 14.33 13.87
C THR A 20 14.76 13.74 13.77
N ALA A 21 13.79 14.40 13.11
CA ALA A 21 12.41 13.95 13.02
C ALA A 21 11.85 14.08 11.57
N PRO A 22 12.49 13.49 10.56
CA PRO A 22 12.09 13.65 9.17
C PRO A 22 10.79 12.89 8.88
N PHE A 23 9.95 13.46 8.01
CA PHE A 23 8.66 12.89 7.65
C PHE A 23 8.79 11.45 7.12
N LEU A 24 8.09 10.51 7.74
CA LEU A 24 8.06 9.07 7.40
C LEU A 24 9.44 8.39 7.31
N GLN A 25 10.42 8.89 8.04
CA GLN A 25 11.77 8.36 8.03
C GLN A 25 12.30 8.18 9.45
N THR A 26 13.44 7.51 9.58
CA THR A 26 14.16 7.42 10.85
C THR A 26 15.02 8.64 11.08
N GLY A 27 15.05 9.16 12.32
CA GLY A 27 15.85 10.31 12.71
C GLY A 27 17.21 9.98 13.32
N ASP A 28 17.49 8.72 13.60
CA ASP A 28 18.73 8.27 14.25
C ASP A 28 19.92 8.12 13.29
N VAL A 29 19.74 8.43 11.99
CA VAL A 29 20.80 8.43 10.98
C VAL A 29 21.03 9.86 10.49
N PRO A 30 22.27 10.39 10.58
CA PRO A 30 22.60 11.76 10.15
C PRO A 30 22.32 12.04 8.67
N LEU A 31 22.00 13.31 8.33
CA LEU A 31 21.73 13.77 6.97
C LEU A 31 22.93 13.78 6.03
N ASP A 32 24.13 14.01 6.58
CA ASP A 32 25.38 14.11 5.81
C ASP A 32 25.86 12.77 5.24
N GLY A 33 25.00 11.78 5.40
CA GLY A 33 25.24 10.43 4.92
C GLY A 33 26.22 9.68 5.80
N TRP A 34 26.12 8.41 5.66
CA TRP A 34 26.96 7.47 6.35
C TRP A 34 28.39 7.57 5.82
N LYS A 35 29.27 8.29 6.52
CA LYS A 35 30.69 8.19 6.24
C LYS A 35 31.11 6.76 6.56
N LYS A 36 31.55 6.00 5.54
CA LYS A 36 32.15 4.68 5.75
C LYS A 36 33.16 4.82 6.88
N PRO A 37 33.05 4.09 7.99
CA PRO A 37 34.11 4.10 8.99
C PRO A 37 35.40 3.73 8.28
N LYS A 38 36.43 4.55 8.41
CA LYS A 38 37.76 4.19 7.92
C LYS A 38 38.09 2.83 8.55
N ARG A 39 38.54 1.89 7.73
CA ARG A 39 38.90 0.53 8.12
C ARG A 39 39.77 0.61 9.40
N SER A 40 39.17 0.42 10.56
CA SER A 40 39.90 0.25 11.82
C SER A 40 40.46 -1.16 11.82
N THR A 41 41.74 -1.29 12.02
CA THR A 41 42.46 -2.57 12.09
C THR A 41 42.25 -3.30 13.42
N ASN A 42 41.37 -2.83 14.31
CA ASN A 42 41.08 -3.45 15.57
C ASN A 42 39.74 -4.22 15.54
N LEU A 43 39.80 -5.45 16.01
CA LEU A 43 38.81 -6.56 15.90
C LEU A 43 37.49 -6.37 16.65
N GLU A 44 37.15 -5.19 17.21
CA GLU A 44 36.06 -5.10 18.18
C GLU A 44 34.85 -4.27 17.80
N THR A 45 34.75 -3.75 16.58
CA THR A 45 33.49 -3.16 16.13
C THR A 45 33.15 -3.64 14.72
N LYS A 46 32.33 -4.68 14.64
CA LYS A 46 31.54 -4.96 13.43
C LYS A 46 30.59 -3.79 13.18
N ALA A 47 31.12 -2.67 12.68
CA ALA A 47 30.30 -1.61 12.12
C ALA A 47 29.51 -2.21 10.96
N THR A 48 28.23 -2.44 11.17
CA THR A 48 27.32 -2.98 10.16
C THR A 48 27.34 -2.03 8.99
N LYS A 49 27.87 -2.49 7.84
CA LYS A 49 27.92 -1.74 6.59
C LYS A 49 26.49 -1.43 6.17
N VAL A 50 26.01 -0.23 6.45
CA VAL A 50 24.70 0.21 5.92
C VAL A 50 24.88 0.46 4.44
N GLU A 51 24.23 -0.37 3.65
CA GLU A 51 24.26 -0.28 2.21
C GLU A 51 23.30 0.83 1.77
N SER A 52 23.81 1.89 1.14
CA SER A 52 22.96 2.93 0.56
C SER A 52 22.28 2.40 -0.69
N LYS A 53 20.98 2.65 -0.81
CA LYS A 53 20.14 2.27 -1.95
C LYS A 53 19.81 3.47 -2.83
N SER A 54 19.43 3.21 -4.08
CA SER A 54 18.88 4.22 -4.97
C SER A 54 17.54 4.75 -4.43
N PRO A 55 17.24 6.05 -4.54
CA PRO A 55 15.95 6.58 -4.17
C PRO A 55 14.80 6.09 -5.09
N GLY A 56 15.12 5.45 -6.21
CA GLY A 56 14.14 4.74 -7.04
C GLY A 56 13.37 3.65 -6.28
N TYR A 57 13.91 3.11 -5.18
CA TYR A 57 13.18 2.16 -4.32
C TYR A 57 11.93 2.73 -3.65
N LEU A 58 11.75 4.05 -3.64
CA LEU A 58 10.51 4.69 -3.20
C LEU A 58 9.34 4.48 -4.16
N PHE A 59 9.63 4.07 -5.39
CA PHE A 59 8.64 3.91 -6.46
C PHE A 59 8.67 2.46 -6.94
N PRO A 60 7.64 1.67 -6.56
CA PRO A 60 7.58 0.26 -6.96
C PRO A 60 7.58 0.04 -8.48
N GLU A 61 7.12 1.02 -9.27
CA GLU A 61 7.13 1.00 -10.72
C GLU A 61 8.51 1.21 -11.34
N ILE A 62 9.47 1.74 -10.57
CA ILE A 62 10.83 1.96 -11.08
C ILE A 62 11.66 0.69 -10.90
N PRO A 63 12.22 0.10 -11.97
CA PRO A 63 13.11 -1.05 -11.85
C PRO A 63 14.43 -0.60 -11.19
N THR A 64 14.67 -1.08 -9.98
CA THR A 64 15.84 -0.72 -9.17
C THR A 64 16.80 -1.86 -8.90
N ALA A 65 16.45 -3.08 -9.32
CA ALA A 65 17.25 -4.27 -9.11
C ALA A 65 16.97 -5.32 -10.20
N THR A 66 17.78 -6.36 -10.23
CA THR A 66 17.65 -7.51 -11.14
C THR A 66 16.31 -8.24 -11.07
N ASN A 67 15.53 -7.99 -10.03
CA ASN A 67 14.25 -8.65 -9.78
C ASN A 67 13.04 -7.96 -10.44
N ARG A 68 13.24 -6.84 -11.14
CA ARG A 68 12.16 -6.11 -11.82
C ARG A 68 12.33 -6.24 -13.31
N ILE A 69 11.44 -7.02 -13.90
CA ILE A 69 11.40 -7.25 -15.34
C ILE A 69 10.37 -6.29 -15.93
N HIS A 70 10.83 -5.11 -16.29
CA HIS A 70 10.05 -4.15 -17.07
C HIS A 70 10.87 -3.69 -18.26
N TYR A 71 10.22 -3.09 -19.23
CA TYR A 71 10.75 -2.56 -20.49
C TYR A 71 11.90 -1.56 -20.36
N LEU A 72 12.35 -1.25 -19.16
CA LEU A 72 13.47 -0.36 -18.91
C LEU A 72 14.77 -1.16 -18.85
N HIS A 73 15.60 -0.87 -19.81
CA HIS A 73 16.78 -1.65 -20.16
C HIS A 73 18.01 -1.39 -19.32
N THR A 74 17.99 -0.53 -18.32
CA THR A 74 19.24 -0.16 -17.67
C THR A 74 19.12 -0.04 -16.16
N ASN A 75 20.02 -0.74 -15.48
CA ASN A 75 20.39 -0.51 -14.09
C ASN A 75 21.17 0.79 -13.88
N ASP A 76 21.41 1.55 -14.93
CA ASP A 76 22.39 2.63 -15.00
C ASP A 76 21.85 3.97 -14.59
N HIS A 77 20.58 4.05 -14.22
CA HIS A 77 19.99 5.31 -13.86
C HIS A 77 20.32 5.68 -12.42
N ALA A 78 21.34 6.52 -12.29
CA ALA A 78 21.51 7.32 -11.09
C ALA A 78 20.25 8.18 -10.90
N HIS A 79 19.26 7.62 -10.21
CA HIS A 79 18.04 8.37 -9.88
C HIS A 79 18.39 9.57 -9.03
N ARG A 80 17.89 10.73 -9.45
CA ARG A 80 18.01 12.01 -8.76
C ARG A 80 16.62 12.55 -8.56
N LEU A 81 16.10 12.44 -7.35
CA LEU A 81 14.73 12.83 -7.04
C LEU A 81 14.68 14.16 -6.33
N CYS A 82 13.78 15.05 -6.73
CA CYS A 82 13.49 16.28 -5.99
C CYS A 82 12.71 15.96 -4.70
N ALA A 83 12.64 16.91 -3.78
CA ALA A 83 11.95 16.78 -2.51
C ALA A 83 10.48 16.34 -2.67
N SER A 84 9.76 16.94 -3.62
CA SER A 84 8.35 16.60 -3.88
C SER A 84 8.16 15.16 -4.35
N CYS A 85 9.04 14.66 -5.23
CA CYS A 85 9.01 13.26 -5.65
C CYS A 85 9.34 12.32 -4.48
N CYS A 86 10.34 12.65 -3.68
CA CYS A 86 10.66 11.88 -2.48
C CYS A 86 9.48 11.83 -1.50
N ALA A 87 8.82 12.95 -1.23
CA ALA A 87 7.65 12.99 -0.35
C ALA A 87 6.52 12.09 -0.86
N ARG A 88 6.21 12.15 -2.16
CA ARG A 88 5.22 11.24 -2.79
C ARG A 88 5.60 9.78 -2.63
N GLY A 89 6.86 9.44 -2.91
CA GLY A 89 7.35 8.07 -2.75
C GLY A 89 7.30 7.58 -1.30
N LEU A 90 7.63 8.42 -0.33
CA LEU A 90 7.56 8.06 1.09
C LEU A 90 6.14 7.65 1.52
N VAL A 91 5.10 8.36 1.06
CA VAL A 91 3.71 8.05 1.43
C VAL A 91 3.17 6.78 0.75
N THR A 92 3.81 6.28 -0.30
CA THR A 92 3.38 5.02 -0.95
C THR A 92 3.93 3.77 -0.26
N ILE A 93 5.04 3.88 0.47
CA ILE A 93 5.71 2.74 1.11
C ILE A 93 4.82 1.98 2.10
N PRO A 94 4.01 2.61 2.98
CA PRO A 94 3.12 1.89 3.87
C PRO A 94 2.17 0.93 3.16
N ALA A 95 1.68 1.29 1.98
CA ALA A 95 0.74 0.48 1.21
C ALA A 95 1.43 -0.52 0.25
N PHE A 96 2.53 -0.11 -0.40
CA PHE A 96 3.10 -0.83 -1.54
C PHE A 96 4.50 -1.43 -1.30
N ALA A 97 5.01 -1.44 -0.07
CA ALA A 97 6.27 -2.12 0.22
C ALA A 97 6.13 -3.65 0.07
N MET A 98 6.76 -4.19 -0.94
CA MET A 98 6.76 -5.63 -1.25
C MET A 98 7.85 -6.37 -0.50
N SER A 99 7.65 -7.67 -0.29
CA SER A 99 8.74 -8.56 0.13
C SER A 99 9.82 -8.62 -0.94
N GLY A 100 11.08 -8.79 -0.54
CA GLY A 100 12.17 -8.91 -1.49
C GLY A 100 13.54 -8.97 -0.82
N GLY A 101 14.36 -9.89 -1.29
CA GLY A 101 15.67 -10.14 -0.70
C GLY A 101 15.60 -10.88 0.65
N SER A 102 16.77 -11.23 1.18
CA SER A 102 16.85 -11.94 2.46
C SER A 102 16.40 -11.05 3.63
N GLY A 103 15.36 -11.49 4.34
CA GLY A 103 14.87 -10.81 5.55
C GLY A 103 14.02 -9.57 5.31
N ILE A 104 13.69 -9.21 4.07
CA ILE A 104 12.77 -8.11 3.79
C ILE A 104 11.35 -8.65 3.65
N ARG A 105 10.50 -8.26 4.60
CA ARG A 105 9.07 -8.63 4.63
C ARG A 105 8.24 -7.56 3.90
N PRO A 106 7.05 -7.90 3.41
CA PRO A 106 6.12 -6.93 2.83
C PRO A 106 5.60 -5.96 3.90
N SER A 107 4.77 -5.01 3.49
CA SER A 107 4.09 -4.09 4.39
C SER A 107 2.98 -4.77 5.19
N ILE A 108 2.16 -3.98 5.86
CA ILE A 108 1.10 -4.40 6.78
C ILE A 108 0.08 -5.36 6.14
N ASN A 109 -0.23 -5.18 4.87
CA ASN A 109 -1.18 -6.03 4.11
C ASN A 109 -0.52 -7.19 3.37
N THR A 110 0.66 -7.61 3.81
CA THR A 110 1.48 -8.58 3.06
C THR A 110 1.97 -7.99 1.73
N ASP A 111 2.17 -8.79 0.68
CA ASP A 111 2.39 -8.23 -0.66
C ASP A 111 1.14 -7.44 -1.09
N PRO A 112 1.27 -6.33 -1.84
CA PRO A 112 0.19 -5.38 -2.04
C PRO A 112 -1.10 -6.02 -2.57
N PRO A 113 -2.24 -5.78 -1.89
CA PRO A 113 -3.55 -6.21 -2.36
C PRO A 113 -4.12 -5.25 -3.42
N VAL A 114 -5.35 -5.51 -3.85
CA VAL A 114 -6.14 -4.53 -4.60
C VAL A 114 -6.78 -3.56 -3.61
N TYR A 115 -6.37 -2.29 -3.68
CA TYR A 115 -6.98 -1.20 -2.92
C TYR A 115 -8.12 -0.59 -3.72
N ILE A 116 -9.21 -0.23 -3.04
CA ILE A 116 -10.44 0.31 -3.63
C ILE A 116 -10.74 1.66 -3.02
N PHE A 117 -10.87 2.69 -3.85
CA PHE A 117 -11.16 4.05 -3.42
C PHE A 117 -12.42 4.59 -4.10
N PRO A 118 -13.39 5.16 -3.36
CA PRO A 118 -14.51 5.85 -3.97
C PRO A 118 -14.01 7.10 -4.69
N ILE A 119 -14.52 7.37 -5.88
CA ILE A 119 -14.20 8.55 -6.69
C ILE A 119 -15.39 9.47 -6.70
N GLY A 120 -15.24 10.63 -6.07
CA GLY A 120 -16.23 11.70 -6.11
C GLY A 120 -16.09 12.59 -7.35
N ARG A 121 -16.99 13.56 -7.47
CA ARG A 121 -16.99 14.56 -8.56
C ARG A 121 -15.82 15.54 -8.48
N SER A 122 -15.20 15.64 -7.33
CA SER A 122 -14.03 16.45 -7.05
C SER A 122 -13.03 15.71 -6.16
N LEU A 123 -11.80 16.20 -6.09
CA LEU A 123 -10.80 15.68 -5.16
C LEU A 123 -11.27 15.78 -3.70
N PHE A 124 -11.95 16.87 -3.36
CA PHE A 124 -12.50 17.05 -2.00
C PHE A 124 -13.51 15.94 -1.67
N GLU A 125 -14.48 15.69 -2.56
CA GLU A 125 -15.48 14.64 -2.38
C GLU A 125 -14.84 13.25 -2.30
N THR A 126 -13.86 12.96 -3.16
CA THR A 126 -13.07 11.73 -3.12
C THR A 126 -12.40 11.53 -1.76
N LEU A 127 -11.74 12.56 -1.25
CA LEU A 127 -11.07 12.49 0.05
C LEU A 127 -12.06 12.32 1.20
N VAL A 128 -13.18 13.05 1.19
CA VAL A 128 -14.23 12.95 2.22
C VAL A 128 -14.85 11.55 2.24
N CYS A 129 -15.20 11.00 1.07
CA CYS A 129 -15.74 9.64 0.97
C CYS A 129 -14.73 8.54 1.36
N SER A 130 -13.44 8.85 1.32
CA SER A 130 -12.35 7.95 1.73
C SER A 130 -12.02 8.05 3.22
N ILE A 131 -12.56 9.03 3.97
CA ILE A 131 -12.42 9.09 5.42
C ILE A 131 -13.35 8.05 6.04
N ILE A 132 -12.78 7.06 6.71
CA ILE A 132 -13.54 5.98 7.32
C ILE A 132 -14.18 6.47 8.61
N ALA A 133 -15.52 6.41 8.69
CA ALA A 133 -16.27 6.76 9.88
C ALA A 133 -16.07 5.71 10.99
N ALA A 134 -16.27 6.13 12.24
CA ALA A 134 -16.01 5.31 13.43
C ALA A 134 -16.68 3.93 13.38
N ASP A 135 -17.90 3.85 12.84
CA ASP A 135 -18.66 2.61 12.73
C ASP A 135 -18.05 1.58 11.77
N PHE A 136 -17.17 2.04 10.85
CA PHE A 136 -16.52 1.23 9.84
C PHE A 136 -15.01 1.05 10.10
N LEU A 137 -14.48 1.63 11.17
CA LEU A 137 -13.07 1.45 11.52
C LEU A 137 -12.79 -0.02 11.87
N PRO A 138 -11.62 -0.53 11.45
CA PRO A 138 -11.17 -1.85 11.87
C PRO A 138 -11.13 -1.93 13.40
N ARG A 139 -11.58 -3.04 13.94
CA ARG A 139 -11.42 -3.30 15.38
C ARG A 139 -9.93 -3.49 15.66
N THR A 140 -9.39 -2.70 16.58
CA THR A 140 -8.02 -2.89 17.07
C THR A 140 -8.03 -3.94 18.17
N ALA A 141 -6.99 -4.77 18.22
CA ALA A 141 -6.85 -5.77 19.28
C ALA A 141 -6.62 -5.16 20.67
N ASP A 142 -6.16 -3.91 20.72
CA ASP A 142 -5.97 -3.15 21.97
C ASP A 142 -6.71 -1.81 21.90
N PRO A 143 -7.92 -1.73 22.47
CA PRO A 143 -8.71 -0.51 22.48
C PRO A 143 -8.11 0.62 23.34
N ASN A 144 -7.17 0.32 24.22
CA ASN A 144 -6.51 1.31 25.09
C ASN A 144 -5.25 1.89 24.44
N ARG A 145 -4.78 1.32 23.34
CA ARG A 145 -3.62 1.84 22.62
C ARG A 145 -3.97 3.16 21.93
N ALA A 146 -3.17 4.20 22.20
CA ALA A 146 -3.31 5.48 21.50
C ALA A 146 -3.01 5.28 20.00
N ASP A 147 -4.03 5.46 19.16
CA ASP A 147 -3.88 5.40 17.71
C ASP A 147 -3.29 6.72 17.19
N ARG A 148 -2.10 6.66 16.61
CA ARG A 148 -1.35 7.82 16.12
C ARG A 148 -0.67 7.47 14.80
N ALA A 149 -0.63 8.46 13.91
CA ALA A 149 0.23 8.35 12.73
C ALA A 149 1.69 8.23 13.18
N ALA A 150 2.43 7.27 12.64
CA ALA A 150 3.78 6.94 13.09
C ALA A 150 4.75 8.13 13.04
N TRP A 151 4.57 9.04 12.08
CA TRP A 151 5.41 10.23 11.93
C TRP A 151 5.12 11.36 12.93
N THR A 152 4.00 11.30 13.68
CA THR A 152 3.65 12.34 14.68
C THR A 152 4.27 12.08 16.06
N ALA A 153 4.72 10.87 16.33
CA ALA A 153 5.33 10.49 17.60
C ALA A 153 6.86 10.70 17.57
N GLU A 154 7.49 10.77 18.75
CA GLU A 154 8.93 10.51 18.87
C GLU A 154 9.17 9.02 18.64
N PHE A 155 9.28 8.70 17.39
CA PHE A 155 9.20 7.33 16.93
C PHE A 155 10.49 6.98 16.18
N THR A 156 11.23 6.05 16.74
CA THR A 156 12.39 5.46 16.07
C THR A 156 11.98 4.16 15.39
N VAL A 157 12.11 4.12 14.07
CA VAL A 157 11.87 2.89 13.32
C VAL A 157 12.98 1.90 13.62
N GLN A 158 12.68 0.86 14.37
CA GLN A 158 13.63 -0.20 14.67
C GLN A 158 13.73 -1.17 13.50
N LYS A 159 14.94 -1.68 13.26
CA LYS A 159 15.17 -2.67 12.21
C LYS A 159 14.56 -4.01 12.59
N GLY A 160 13.63 -4.50 11.76
CA GLY A 160 13.06 -5.83 11.89
C GLY A 160 12.16 -6.04 13.12
N LEU A 161 11.63 -4.96 13.71
CA LEU A 161 10.74 -5.08 14.86
C LEU A 161 9.42 -5.75 14.45
N GLU A 162 9.06 -6.82 15.16
CA GLU A 162 7.75 -7.44 15.08
C GLU A 162 6.77 -6.70 15.99
N VAL A 163 5.59 -6.37 15.43
CA VAL A 163 4.48 -5.78 16.18
C VAL A 163 3.25 -6.67 16.05
N SER A 164 2.48 -6.81 17.14
CA SER A 164 1.31 -7.69 17.18
C SER A 164 0.00 -6.96 16.90
N THR A 165 -0.01 -5.63 17.07
CA THR A 165 -1.22 -4.80 16.90
C THR A 165 -0.85 -3.46 16.30
N VAL A 166 -1.76 -2.88 15.53
CA VAL A 166 -1.63 -1.53 14.96
C VAL A 166 -2.97 -0.80 15.07
N GLY A 167 -2.92 0.51 15.26
CA GLY A 167 -4.08 1.38 15.14
C GLY A 167 -4.37 1.74 13.68
N TYR A 168 -5.51 2.39 13.42
CA TYR A 168 -5.89 2.81 12.07
C TYR A 168 -4.94 3.88 11.52
N LEU A 169 -4.66 4.95 12.29
CA LEU A 169 -3.72 6.00 11.86
C LEU A 169 -2.29 5.49 11.72
N GLU A 170 -1.89 4.61 12.62
CA GLU A 170 -0.57 3.96 12.53
C GLU A 170 -0.45 3.12 11.25
N SER A 171 -1.50 2.39 10.87
CA SER A 171 -1.49 1.56 9.67
C SER A 171 -1.33 2.36 8.38
N LEU A 172 -1.96 3.52 8.28
CA LEU A 172 -1.82 4.42 7.12
C LEU A 172 -0.39 4.93 6.93
N THR A 173 0.41 4.89 7.99
CA THR A 173 1.79 5.37 8.00
C THR A 173 2.76 4.29 8.47
N PHE A 174 2.37 3.02 8.34
CA PHE A 174 3.09 1.88 8.89
C PHE A 174 4.55 1.87 8.45
N PRO A 175 5.52 1.86 9.39
CA PRO A 175 6.94 1.99 9.07
C PRO A 175 7.55 0.66 8.61
N ALA A 176 6.99 0.09 7.53
CA ALA A 176 7.44 -1.16 6.93
C ALA A 176 8.91 -1.12 6.46
N ARG A 177 9.43 0.09 6.27
CA ARG A 177 10.83 0.33 5.91
C ARG A 177 11.45 1.37 6.83
N ARG A 178 12.68 1.10 7.21
CA ARG A 178 13.53 2.08 7.87
C ARG A 178 14.29 2.84 6.79
N MET A 179 13.95 4.10 6.64
CA MET A 179 14.39 4.95 5.53
C MET A 179 15.07 6.20 6.05
N ARG A 180 16.08 6.69 5.31
CA ARG A 180 16.66 8.00 5.50
C ARG A 180 17.16 8.52 4.16
N LEU A 181 16.66 9.66 3.73
CA LEU A 181 17.09 10.35 2.52
C LEU A 181 18.35 11.14 2.77
N PHE A 182 19.29 11.11 1.83
CA PHE A 182 20.53 11.88 1.88
C PHE A 182 20.49 12.98 0.83
N PRO A 183 20.11 14.22 1.21
CA PRO A 183 19.99 15.32 0.28
C PRO A 183 21.36 15.81 -0.21
N ARG A 184 21.41 16.26 -1.47
CA ARG A 184 22.55 16.95 -2.06
C ARG A 184 22.11 18.32 -2.55
N ILE A 185 22.86 19.34 -2.20
CA ILE A 185 22.65 20.70 -2.68
C ILE A 185 23.39 20.85 -4.02
N GLY A 186 22.69 21.36 -5.02
CA GLY A 186 23.23 21.60 -6.36
C GLY A 186 22.12 21.61 -7.41
N LYS A 187 22.26 22.45 -8.43
CA LYS A 187 21.31 22.50 -9.53
C LYS A 187 21.33 21.20 -10.34
N THR A 188 20.18 20.56 -10.48
CA THR A 188 20.01 19.35 -11.29
C THR A 188 18.56 19.22 -11.75
N THR A 189 18.30 18.23 -12.60
CA THR A 189 16.94 17.88 -13.05
C THR A 189 16.50 16.60 -12.37
N CYS A 190 15.29 16.60 -11.81
CA CYS A 190 14.67 15.41 -11.22
C CYS A 190 14.41 14.36 -12.30
N THR A 191 14.91 13.14 -12.12
CA THR A 191 14.74 12.06 -13.10
C THR A 191 13.31 11.51 -13.16
N ASN A 192 12.47 11.80 -12.17
CA ASN A 192 11.10 11.32 -12.12
C ASN A 192 10.08 12.31 -12.72
N CYS A 193 10.17 13.60 -12.38
CA CYS A 193 9.20 14.61 -12.84
C CYS A 193 9.77 15.60 -13.88
N GLY A 194 11.05 15.54 -14.20
CA GLY A 194 11.70 16.43 -15.16
C GLY A 194 11.93 17.87 -14.66
N GLN A 195 11.55 18.22 -13.44
CA GLN A 195 11.68 19.58 -12.93
C GLN A 195 13.11 19.87 -12.45
N ALA A 196 13.55 21.11 -12.68
CA ALA A 196 14.79 21.61 -12.13
C ALA A 196 14.66 21.75 -10.60
N THR A 197 15.70 21.40 -9.88
CA THR A 197 15.75 21.48 -8.41
C THR A 197 17.13 21.87 -7.93
N SER A 198 17.19 22.57 -6.80
CA SER A 198 18.44 22.90 -6.10
C SER A 198 18.81 21.90 -4.98
N VAL A 199 17.84 21.01 -4.63
CA VAL A 199 18.06 19.95 -3.65
C VAL A 199 17.57 18.65 -4.24
N SER A 200 18.43 17.65 -4.29
CA SER A 200 18.10 16.32 -4.86
C SER A 200 18.62 15.20 -3.98
N VAL A 201 17.94 14.06 -4.04
CA VAL A 201 18.33 12.83 -3.35
C VAL A 201 18.87 11.84 -4.37
N HIS A 202 20.10 11.38 -4.15
CA HIS A 202 20.78 10.41 -5.02
C HIS A 202 20.97 9.05 -4.35
N SER A 203 20.86 9.00 -3.05
CA SER A 203 20.99 7.79 -2.25
C SER A 203 20.19 7.91 -0.97
N MET A 204 19.82 6.78 -0.41
CA MET A 204 19.10 6.72 0.87
C MET A 204 19.45 5.44 1.63
N LEU A 205 19.21 5.44 2.95
CA LEU A 205 19.01 4.20 3.69
C LEU A 205 17.67 3.61 3.30
N PHE A 206 17.63 2.33 3.04
CA PHE A 206 16.39 1.60 2.79
C PHE A 206 16.56 0.15 3.23
N GLU A 207 16.00 -0.17 4.37
CA GLU A 207 16.13 -1.49 4.97
C GLU A 207 14.82 -1.94 5.63
N MET A 208 14.79 -3.14 6.16
CA MET A 208 13.64 -3.67 6.87
C MET A 208 13.29 -2.79 8.07
N GLY A 209 12.05 -2.32 8.14
CA GLY A 209 11.46 -1.64 9.29
C GLY A 209 10.65 -2.59 10.16
N HIS A 210 9.46 -2.15 10.59
CA HIS A 210 8.54 -2.99 11.37
C HIS A 210 7.79 -3.97 10.46
N TRP A 211 7.29 -5.03 11.06
CA TRP A 211 6.40 -5.97 10.39
C TRP A 211 5.33 -6.50 11.36
N LEU A 212 4.15 -6.75 10.83
CA LEU A 212 3.03 -7.22 11.63
C LEU A 212 3.09 -8.76 11.76
N THR A 213 2.89 -9.26 12.98
CA THR A 213 2.70 -10.69 13.24
C THR A 213 1.60 -11.25 12.35
N LYS A 214 1.82 -12.42 11.79
CA LYS A 214 0.80 -13.07 10.97
C LYS A 214 -0.38 -13.50 11.83
N GLY A 215 -1.57 -13.19 11.40
CA GLY A 215 -2.80 -13.61 12.06
C GLY A 215 -4.00 -12.80 11.55
N PHE A 216 -5.11 -13.48 11.30
CA PHE A 216 -6.37 -12.80 10.98
C PHE A 216 -6.93 -12.16 12.26
N GLY A 217 -7.54 -10.99 12.10
CA GLY A 217 -8.15 -10.23 13.21
C GLY A 217 -7.20 -9.28 13.93
N LEU A 218 -5.90 -9.32 13.64
CA LEU A 218 -4.95 -8.32 14.16
C LEU A 218 -5.05 -6.99 13.41
N TRP A 219 -5.40 -7.05 12.13
CA TRP A 219 -5.59 -5.91 11.26
C TRP A 219 -6.40 -6.31 10.02
N THR A 220 -7.35 -5.47 9.63
CA THR A 220 -8.04 -5.51 8.32
C THR A 220 -8.03 -4.11 7.72
N ASP A 221 -7.54 -3.97 6.49
CA ASP A 221 -7.49 -2.68 5.80
C ASP A 221 -8.89 -2.30 5.31
N PRO A 222 -9.40 -1.11 5.63
CA PRO A 222 -10.75 -0.71 5.23
C PRO A 222 -10.93 -0.48 3.72
N PHE A 223 -9.82 -0.42 2.96
CA PHE A 223 -9.83 -0.26 1.51
C PHE A 223 -9.60 -1.56 0.74
N VAL A 224 -9.57 -2.69 1.43
CA VAL A 224 -9.24 -4.00 0.86
C VAL A 224 -10.36 -5.00 1.10
N ALA A 225 -10.68 -5.79 0.07
CA ALA A 225 -11.55 -6.95 0.21
C ALA A 225 -10.74 -8.16 0.71
N TYR A 226 -11.39 -9.00 1.53
CA TYR A 226 -10.77 -10.23 2.03
C TYR A 226 -11.64 -11.43 1.64
N ARG A 227 -10.99 -12.54 1.32
CA ARG A 227 -11.66 -13.81 0.98
C ARG A 227 -11.23 -14.94 1.87
N GLN A 228 -12.20 -15.73 2.30
CA GLN A 228 -11.96 -16.99 2.99
C GLN A 228 -11.36 -17.99 2.00
N PRO A 229 -10.19 -18.58 2.30
CA PRO A 229 -9.63 -19.67 1.51
C PRO A 229 -10.61 -20.84 1.41
N ARG A 230 -10.77 -21.39 0.20
CA ARG A 230 -11.68 -22.50 -0.09
C ARG A 230 -10.91 -23.71 -0.61
N GLY A 231 -11.50 -24.89 -0.53
CA GLY A 231 -10.89 -26.14 -1.00
C GLY A 231 -9.68 -26.57 -0.17
N ARG A 232 -8.64 -27.10 -0.83
CA ARG A 232 -7.43 -27.61 -0.15
C ARG A 232 -6.67 -26.56 0.66
N SER A 233 -6.85 -25.30 0.35
CA SER A 233 -6.25 -24.18 1.11
C SER A 233 -6.98 -23.87 2.40
N ALA A 234 -8.17 -24.42 2.65
CA ALA A 234 -8.97 -24.21 3.85
C ALA A 234 -8.44 -24.97 5.08
N ASN A 235 -7.52 -25.92 4.90
CA ASN A 235 -7.03 -26.76 5.99
C ASN A 235 -6.04 -26.06 6.97
N ASN A 236 -5.66 -24.82 6.68
CA ASN A 236 -4.91 -23.98 7.61
C ASN A 236 -5.84 -22.89 8.13
N ASP A 237 -6.07 -22.86 9.41
CA ASP A 237 -6.89 -21.91 10.18
C ASP A 237 -6.32 -20.47 10.12
N THR A 238 -6.22 -19.91 8.91
CA THR A 238 -5.55 -18.61 8.67
C THR A 238 -6.52 -17.46 8.43
N GLY A 239 -7.83 -17.66 8.55
CA GLY A 239 -8.83 -16.62 8.28
C GLY A 239 -8.82 -16.05 6.85
N PRO A 240 -9.65 -15.05 6.54
CA PRO A 240 -9.73 -14.43 5.22
C PRO A 240 -8.40 -13.75 4.83
N LYS A 241 -8.07 -13.83 3.54
CA LYS A 241 -6.86 -13.25 2.95
C LYS A 241 -7.22 -12.06 2.07
N PRO A 242 -6.37 -11.01 2.02
CA PRO A 242 -6.60 -9.87 1.14
C PRO A 242 -6.64 -10.31 -0.33
N VAL A 243 -7.59 -9.73 -1.08
CA VAL A 243 -7.72 -9.99 -2.52
C VAL A 243 -6.55 -9.34 -3.24
N ARG A 244 -5.90 -10.13 -4.09
CA ARG A 244 -4.72 -9.73 -4.88
C ARG A 244 -4.99 -9.96 -6.36
N LEU A 245 -4.21 -9.29 -7.21
CA LEU A 245 -4.24 -9.56 -8.65
C LEU A 245 -3.72 -10.97 -8.94
N GLU A 246 -4.52 -11.71 -9.70
CA GLU A 246 -4.17 -13.04 -10.20
C GLU A 246 -3.78 -12.97 -11.68
N GLU A 247 -2.88 -13.85 -12.10
CA GLU A 247 -2.43 -13.92 -13.49
C GLU A 247 -3.59 -14.30 -14.43
N GLY A 248 -3.70 -13.59 -15.54
CA GLY A 248 -4.72 -13.86 -16.56
C GLY A 248 -6.15 -13.55 -16.13
N LYS A 249 -6.36 -12.93 -14.96
CA LYS A 249 -7.68 -12.63 -14.45
C LYS A 249 -7.95 -11.14 -14.48
N ALA A 250 -8.84 -10.70 -15.34
CA ALA A 250 -9.27 -9.32 -15.42
C ALA A 250 -10.05 -8.91 -14.16
N LEU A 251 -9.90 -7.66 -13.74
CA LEU A 251 -10.46 -7.14 -12.48
C LEU A 251 -11.99 -7.25 -12.42
N TRP A 252 -12.70 -7.07 -13.54
CA TRP A 252 -14.15 -7.19 -13.56
C TRP A 252 -14.69 -8.55 -13.08
N ARG A 253 -13.87 -9.61 -13.18
CA ARG A 253 -14.24 -10.96 -12.69
C ARG A 253 -14.28 -11.02 -11.16
N GLU A 254 -13.66 -10.05 -10.50
CA GLU A 254 -13.67 -9.86 -9.05
C GLU A 254 -14.76 -8.88 -8.60
N TYR A 255 -15.51 -8.28 -9.52
CA TYR A 255 -16.47 -7.21 -9.27
C TYR A 255 -17.43 -7.51 -8.11
N SER A 256 -18.04 -8.69 -8.11
CA SER A 256 -18.97 -9.11 -7.06
C SER A 256 -18.28 -9.12 -5.67
N GLY A 257 -17.13 -9.78 -5.56
CA GLY A 257 -16.41 -9.88 -4.29
C GLY A 257 -15.77 -8.58 -3.82
N LEU A 258 -15.50 -7.65 -4.74
CA LEU A 258 -14.94 -6.34 -4.40
C LEU A 258 -16.02 -5.35 -3.95
N LEU A 259 -17.19 -5.35 -4.61
CA LEU A 259 -18.18 -4.29 -4.42
C LEU A 259 -19.53 -4.76 -3.86
N LEU A 260 -19.99 -5.98 -4.18
CA LEU A 260 -21.41 -6.31 -4.03
C LEU A 260 -21.72 -7.27 -2.88
N VAL A 261 -21.10 -8.45 -2.86
CA VAL A 261 -21.55 -9.57 -2.04
C VAL A 261 -20.49 -9.96 -1.02
N GLU A 262 -20.91 -10.07 0.23
CA GLU A 262 -20.16 -10.80 1.27
C GLU A 262 -20.67 -12.24 1.30
N ARG A 263 -19.83 -13.17 0.88
CA ARG A 263 -20.08 -14.59 1.10
C ARG A 263 -19.59 -14.95 2.50
N GLU A 264 -20.10 -16.04 3.04
CA GLU A 264 -19.70 -16.51 4.37
C GLU A 264 -18.16 -16.56 4.51
N GLY A 265 -17.65 -15.82 5.49
CA GLY A 265 -16.23 -15.66 5.77
C GLY A 265 -15.46 -14.67 4.89
N ASP A 266 -16.08 -14.10 3.86
CA ASP A 266 -15.50 -13.02 3.06
C ASP A 266 -15.78 -11.66 3.74
N LEU A 267 -14.92 -10.65 3.49
CA LEU A 267 -15.13 -9.28 3.95
C LEU A 267 -15.08 -8.31 2.78
N ARG A 268 -16.13 -7.54 2.62
CA ARG A 268 -16.16 -6.41 1.68
C ARG A 268 -15.37 -5.23 2.25
N PRO A 269 -14.71 -4.39 1.43
CA PRO A 269 -14.02 -3.22 1.93
C PRO A 269 -14.96 -2.32 2.76
N ALA A 270 -14.49 -1.89 3.92
CA ALA A 270 -15.30 -1.03 4.80
C ALA A 270 -15.69 0.29 4.12
N VAL A 271 -14.82 0.84 3.26
CA VAL A 271 -15.12 2.04 2.48
C VAL A 271 -16.29 1.83 1.51
N VAL A 272 -16.44 0.65 0.91
CA VAL A 272 -17.58 0.32 0.04
C VAL A 272 -18.86 0.19 0.86
N GLN A 273 -18.80 -0.45 2.01
CA GLN A 273 -19.93 -0.55 2.95
C GLN A 273 -20.37 0.83 3.43
N GLN A 274 -19.41 1.72 3.74
CA GLN A 274 -19.68 3.11 4.11
C GLN A 274 -20.39 3.86 2.98
N VAL A 275 -19.91 3.75 1.73
CA VAL A 275 -20.54 4.38 0.57
C VAL A 275 -21.96 3.86 0.36
N ALA A 276 -22.19 2.55 0.46
CA ALA A 276 -23.53 1.96 0.40
C ALA A 276 -24.46 2.56 1.49
N LYS A 277 -23.92 2.76 2.71
CA LYS A 277 -24.70 3.39 3.79
C LYS A 277 -25.00 4.85 3.54
N LEU A 278 -24.10 5.60 2.91
CA LEU A 278 -24.35 7.00 2.53
C LEU A 278 -25.45 7.10 1.45
N VAL A 279 -25.51 6.17 0.52
CA VAL A 279 -26.62 6.05 -0.45
C VAL A 279 -27.91 5.74 0.25
N GLN A 280 -27.96 4.74 1.12
CA GLN A 280 -29.16 4.38 1.88
C GLN A 280 -29.70 5.53 2.75
N ARG A 281 -28.84 6.45 3.16
CA ARG A 281 -29.20 7.64 3.93
C ARG A 281 -29.48 8.89 3.07
N GLU A 282 -29.51 8.72 1.75
CA GLU A 282 -29.74 9.81 0.78
C GLU A 282 -28.70 10.96 0.86
N VAL A 283 -27.51 10.66 1.40
CA VAL A 283 -26.39 11.62 1.44
C VAL A 283 -25.67 11.67 0.09
N LEU A 284 -25.54 10.52 -0.58
CA LEU A 284 -25.06 10.43 -1.94
C LEU A 284 -26.27 10.22 -2.85
N PRO A 285 -26.27 10.82 -4.07
CA PRO A 285 -27.35 10.64 -5.03
C PRO A 285 -27.42 9.18 -5.50
N ASP A 286 -28.62 8.72 -5.77
CA ASP A 286 -28.93 7.38 -6.27
C ASP A 286 -29.19 7.34 -7.78
N ASP A 287 -29.18 8.49 -8.44
CA ASP A 287 -29.42 8.68 -9.88
C ASP A 287 -28.16 8.59 -10.74
N GLN A 288 -26.99 8.47 -10.14
CA GLN A 288 -25.70 8.41 -10.85
C GLN A 288 -24.90 7.18 -10.43
N ASN A 289 -24.18 6.60 -11.38
CA ASN A 289 -23.25 5.52 -11.08
C ASN A 289 -22.15 6.01 -10.13
N LEU A 290 -21.93 5.24 -9.09
CA LEU A 290 -20.80 5.38 -8.20
C LEU A 290 -19.54 4.82 -8.89
N ARG A 291 -18.43 5.49 -8.73
CA ARG A 291 -17.15 5.07 -9.29
C ARG A 291 -16.16 4.70 -8.20
N PHE A 292 -15.45 3.61 -8.41
CA PHE A 292 -14.40 3.13 -7.53
C PHE A 292 -13.12 2.94 -8.34
N ARG A 293 -12.03 3.54 -7.89
CA ARG A 293 -10.72 3.29 -8.46
C ARG A 293 -10.06 2.14 -7.74
N CYS A 294 -9.61 1.17 -8.50
CA CYS A 294 -8.92 -0.01 -8.01
C CYS A 294 -7.44 0.09 -8.39
N VAL A 295 -6.58 0.04 -7.39
CA VAL A 295 -5.13 0.12 -7.57
C VAL A 295 -4.48 -1.10 -6.94
N GLY A 296 -3.59 -1.75 -7.68
CA GLY A 296 -2.93 -2.95 -7.19
C GLY A 296 -1.65 -3.28 -7.95
N VAL A 297 -0.94 -4.27 -7.45
CA VAL A 297 0.29 -4.76 -8.05
C VAL A 297 0.23 -6.27 -8.14
N ARG A 298 0.53 -6.82 -9.31
CA ARG A 298 0.75 -8.26 -9.45
C ARG A 298 2.23 -8.58 -9.29
N ASN A 299 2.52 -9.34 -8.28
CA ASN A 299 3.86 -9.85 -8.01
C ASN A 299 3.79 -11.31 -7.54
N PRO A 300 4.78 -12.16 -7.84
CA PRO A 300 4.86 -13.48 -7.26
C PRO A 300 5.00 -13.37 -5.74
N SER A 301 4.27 -14.20 -5.01
CA SER A 301 4.33 -14.21 -3.55
C SER A 301 5.77 -14.34 -3.05
N GLY A 302 6.15 -13.46 -2.12
CA GLY A 302 7.48 -13.44 -1.53
C GLY A 302 8.58 -12.84 -2.41
N LYS A 303 8.26 -12.22 -3.53
CA LYS A 303 9.24 -11.59 -4.43
C LYS A 303 8.91 -10.11 -4.66
N ALA A 304 9.93 -9.30 -4.88
CA ALA A 304 9.78 -7.88 -5.24
C ALA A 304 9.61 -7.65 -6.76
N THR A 305 9.47 -8.70 -7.55
CA THR A 305 9.28 -8.59 -8.99
C THR A 305 7.86 -8.10 -9.27
N VAL A 306 7.71 -7.01 -10.01
CA VAL A 306 6.42 -6.49 -10.46
C VAL A 306 6.19 -6.96 -11.88
N TYR A 307 5.07 -7.67 -12.11
CA TYR A 307 4.65 -8.10 -13.44
C TYR A 307 3.62 -7.15 -14.04
N GLU A 308 2.78 -6.56 -13.20
CA GLU A 308 1.68 -5.75 -13.68
C GLU A 308 1.26 -4.72 -12.63
N TRP A 309 0.89 -3.54 -13.08
CA TRP A 309 0.21 -2.52 -12.32
C TRP A 309 -1.24 -2.49 -12.74
N LEU A 310 -2.12 -2.52 -11.74
CA LEU A 310 -3.53 -2.25 -11.92
C LEU A 310 -3.82 -0.80 -11.54
N ASP A 311 -4.50 -0.10 -12.42
CA ASP A 311 -5.10 1.21 -12.17
C ASP A 311 -6.37 1.30 -13.00
N GLU A 312 -7.45 0.73 -12.51
CA GLU A 312 -8.73 0.62 -13.21
C GLU A 312 -9.87 1.24 -12.40
N SER A 313 -10.92 1.63 -13.08
CA SER A 313 -12.14 2.11 -12.45
C SER A 313 -13.27 1.10 -12.65
N LEU A 314 -13.97 0.81 -11.54
CA LEU A 314 -15.23 0.05 -11.56
C LEU A 314 -16.37 1.01 -11.29
N GLU A 315 -17.45 0.85 -12.06
CA GLU A 315 -18.68 1.61 -11.84
C GLU A 315 -19.76 0.69 -11.26
N ALA A 316 -20.53 1.22 -10.32
CA ALA A 316 -21.65 0.51 -9.72
C ALA A 316 -22.85 1.44 -9.63
N PRO A 317 -24.01 1.06 -10.23
CA PRO A 317 -25.27 1.68 -9.89
C PRO A 317 -25.49 1.60 -8.38
N PRO A 318 -26.00 2.65 -7.73
CA PRO A 318 -26.25 2.64 -6.28
C PRO A 318 -27.09 1.46 -5.80
N THR A 319 -28.07 1.05 -6.60
CA THR A 319 -28.92 -0.11 -6.33
C THR A 319 -28.14 -1.41 -6.16
N LEU A 320 -27.04 -1.60 -6.89
CA LEU A 320 -26.20 -2.81 -6.73
C LEU A 320 -25.50 -2.86 -5.37
N LEU A 321 -25.25 -1.72 -4.74
CA LEU A 321 -24.61 -1.67 -3.41
C LEU A 321 -25.62 -1.82 -2.28
N THR A 322 -26.90 -1.56 -2.53
CA THR A 322 -27.95 -1.46 -1.52
C THR A 322 -29.04 -2.53 -1.62
N ASP A 323 -29.22 -3.14 -2.80
CA ASP A 323 -30.17 -4.22 -3.05
C ASP A 323 -29.45 -5.58 -3.14
N PRO A 324 -29.60 -6.47 -2.14
CA PRO A 324 -28.99 -7.79 -2.16
C PRO A 324 -29.43 -8.67 -3.35
N TYR A 325 -30.67 -8.52 -3.82
CA TYR A 325 -31.17 -9.30 -4.94
C TYR A 325 -30.49 -8.91 -6.25
N ALA A 326 -30.36 -7.60 -6.51
CA ALA A 326 -29.64 -7.11 -7.68
C ALA A 326 -28.16 -7.54 -7.65
N ALA A 327 -27.53 -7.47 -6.49
CA ALA A 327 -26.15 -7.93 -6.29
C ALA A 327 -25.99 -9.43 -6.57
N GLU A 328 -26.95 -10.27 -6.13
CA GLU A 328 -26.94 -11.72 -6.37
C GLU A 328 -27.10 -12.06 -7.86
N LEU A 329 -27.92 -11.32 -8.60
CA LEU A 329 -28.07 -11.51 -10.05
C LEU A 329 -26.73 -11.28 -10.78
N VAL A 330 -26.02 -10.23 -10.44
CA VAL A 330 -24.69 -9.95 -11.01
C VAL A 330 -23.68 -11.03 -10.62
N ASP A 331 -23.68 -11.48 -9.36
CA ASP A 331 -22.78 -12.54 -8.90
C ASP A 331 -23.02 -13.85 -9.68
N ARG A 332 -24.27 -14.22 -9.94
CA ARG A 332 -24.63 -15.39 -10.76
C ARG A 332 -24.16 -15.23 -12.21
N ALA A 333 -24.36 -14.05 -12.81
CA ALA A 333 -23.92 -13.79 -14.18
C ALA A 333 -22.37 -13.90 -14.30
N LEU A 334 -21.64 -13.36 -13.34
CA LEU A 334 -20.19 -13.51 -13.26
C LEU A 334 -19.77 -14.96 -13.06
N GLY A 335 -20.52 -15.72 -12.26
CA GLY A 335 -20.31 -17.17 -12.09
C GLY A 335 -20.42 -17.93 -13.41
N TRP A 336 -21.43 -17.63 -14.22
CA TRP A 336 -21.58 -18.24 -15.56
C TRP A 336 -20.45 -17.84 -16.51
N ALA A 337 -20.06 -16.56 -16.53
CA ALA A 337 -18.92 -16.10 -17.34
C ALA A 337 -17.62 -16.79 -16.95
N ASN A 338 -17.37 -16.97 -15.66
CA ASN A 338 -16.21 -17.69 -15.17
C ASN A 338 -16.22 -19.18 -15.52
N ALA A 339 -17.39 -19.83 -15.44
CA ALA A 339 -17.55 -21.23 -15.84
C ALA A 339 -17.33 -21.43 -17.35
N ALA A 340 -17.89 -20.55 -18.18
CA ALA A 340 -17.67 -20.57 -19.64
C ALA A 340 -16.19 -20.39 -19.98
N HIS A 341 -15.50 -19.45 -19.34
CA HIS A 341 -14.06 -19.28 -19.52
C HIS A 341 -13.26 -20.54 -19.14
N GLY A 342 -13.58 -21.18 -18.01
CA GLY A 342 -12.90 -22.43 -17.61
C GLY A 342 -13.11 -23.58 -18.60
N ILE A 343 -14.28 -23.68 -19.22
CA ILE A 343 -14.52 -24.64 -20.28
C ILE A 343 -13.67 -24.37 -21.52
N ILE A 344 -13.61 -23.10 -21.94
CA ILE A 344 -12.79 -22.68 -23.09
C ILE A 344 -11.32 -22.98 -22.80
N GLU A 345 -10.80 -22.55 -21.67
CA GLU A 345 -9.41 -22.76 -21.27
C GLU A 345 -9.05 -24.24 -21.20
N SER A 346 -9.89 -25.08 -20.59
CA SER A 346 -9.65 -26.52 -20.51
C SER A 346 -9.69 -27.18 -21.90
N SER A 347 -10.56 -26.71 -22.79
CA SER A 347 -10.63 -27.19 -24.16
C SER A 347 -9.36 -26.86 -24.94
N PHE A 348 -8.87 -25.62 -24.84
CA PHE A 348 -7.62 -25.24 -25.48
C PHE A 348 -6.43 -26.06 -24.94
N ASN A 349 -6.29 -26.20 -23.63
CA ASN A 349 -5.20 -26.95 -23.00
C ASN A 349 -5.25 -28.46 -23.32
N SER A 350 -6.37 -28.99 -23.78
CA SER A 350 -6.47 -30.38 -24.22
C SER A 350 -6.05 -30.60 -25.66
N TYR A 351 -5.92 -29.53 -26.45
CA TYR A 351 -5.50 -29.59 -27.87
C TYR A 351 -4.02 -29.25 -28.09
N PHE A 352 -3.35 -28.67 -27.11
CA PHE A 352 -1.94 -28.32 -27.11
C PHE A 352 -1.19 -28.99 -25.97
#